data_f3fd2dd9e865d46d00c387815d3b2ec3
#
_entry.id   f3fd2dd9e865d46d00c387815d3b2ec3
#
_cell.length_a   1.000
_cell.length_b   1.000
_cell.length_c   1.000
_cell.angle_alpha   90.00
_cell.angle_beta   90.00
_cell.angle_gamma   90.00
#
_symmetry.space_group_name_H-M   'P 1'
#
loop_
_entity.id
_entity.type
_entity.pdbx_description
1 polymer ?
#
loop_
_entity_poly.entity_id
_entity_poly.type
_entity_poly.pdbx_seq_one_letter_code
_entity_poly.pdbx_strand_id
1 'polypeptide(L)'
;MKILHVHNMMIRNKGIMKFYSGRKFSNGIIRNNHTLLEFSDRDLIRYLSPIGLRLVGRKKLQRQLIDTCVNFQPDLILLGHCELIENGTLNEIRELLPHVKIAHWFLDALWIQHNIERLQARIPVVDAIFLTTDQAAKYLKHETNTMIEYIPNPIDPSEDCLNNANLDNFENDLLFCGLGRKSDYRFNFVNELDHILPKSIRFKKIGFYGQPPVWGEAYKNILSKSKMALNLNGQEDWPLYSSDRIAQLMGNGILTFLWNKGEMKKIIPDNHALYFDTQEELCEKIIYFHTHDEERKKIAASGYHHYHSHFSAERIIQYIIETTFQLPLTDDYLWQGESYV
;
A
#
# COMPACT_ATOMS: atom_id res chain seq x y z
N MET A 1 12.59 19.20 -7.14
CA MET A 1 11.58 19.12 -8.24
C MET A 1 10.22 19.59 -7.72
N LYS A 2 9.34 20.02 -8.62
CA LYS A 2 7.93 20.29 -8.32
C LYS A 2 7.08 19.07 -8.69
N ILE A 3 6.41 18.49 -7.71
CA ILE A 3 5.62 17.26 -7.89
C ILE A 3 4.15 17.56 -7.59
N LEU A 4 3.29 17.28 -8.57
CA LEU A 4 1.84 17.32 -8.39
C LEU A 4 1.36 15.89 -8.09
N HIS A 5 0.93 15.65 -6.86
CA HIS A 5 0.39 14.34 -6.44
C HIS A 5 -1.13 14.33 -6.58
N VAL A 6 -1.62 13.59 -7.57
CA VAL A 6 -3.05 13.49 -7.91
C VAL A 6 -3.60 12.18 -7.36
N HIS A 7 -4.34 12.25 -6.27
CA HIS A 7 -4.92 11.06 -5.64
C HIS A 7 -6.15 11.41 -4.79
N ASN A 8 -6.89 10.40 -4.34
CA ASN A 8 -8.03 10.58 -3.46
C ASN A 8 -7.56 10.78 -2.01
N MET A 9 -7.52 12.00 -1.53
CA MET A 9 -7.08 12.35 -0.16
C MET A 9 -8.09 12.00 0.93
N MET A 10 -9.30 11.61 0.57
CA MET A 10 -10.38 11.20 1.49
C MET A 10 -10.74 12.24 2.56
N ILE A 11 -10.57 13.53 2.27
CA ILE A 11 -10.90 14.65 3.18
C ILE A 11 -12.39 14.58 3.59
N ARG A 12 -13.26 14.16 2.65
CA ARG A 12 -14.68 13.96 2.89
C ARG A 12 -15.00 12.97 4.01
N ASN A 13 -14.06 12.10 4.37
CA ASN A 13 -14.23 11.09 5.42
C ASN A 13 -13.92 11.62 6.83
N LYS A 14 -13.73 12.93 6.99
CA LYS A 14 -13.60 13.60 8.29
C LYS A 14 -12.51 12.97 9.19
N GLY A 15 -11.37 12.60 8.61
CA GLY A 15 -10.22 12.02 9.32
C GLY A 15 -10.28 10.51 9.58
N ILE A 16 -11.39 9.82 9.29
CA ILE A 16 -11.49 8.36 9.49
C ILE A 16 -10.44 7.60 8.69
N MET A 17 -10.05 8.10 7.50
CA MET A 17 -9.07 7.49 6.60
C MET A 17 -7.73 8.23 6.61
N LYS A 18 -7.31 8.75 7.78
CA LYS A 18 -6.08 9.55 7.90
C LYS A 18 -4.83 8.76 7.48
N PHE A 19 -4.74 7.49 7.86
CA PHE A 19 -3.57 6.63 7.64
C PHE A 19 -3.79 5.75 6.41
N TYR A 20 -3.44 6.25 5.23
CA TYR A 20 -3.53 5.49 4.00
C TYR A 20 -2.32 5.80 3.10
N SER A 21 -2.05 4.90 2.15
CA SER A 21 -0.82 4.93 1.35
C SER A 21 -0.57 6.24 0.61
N GLY A 22 -1.62 6.90 0.09
CA GLY A 22 -1.47 8.18 -0.59
C GLY A 22 -0.84 9.26 0.29
N ARG A 23 -1.19 9.33 1.59
CA ARG A 23 -0.57 10.26 2.53
C ARG A 23 0.91 9.94 2.75
N LYS A 24 1.26 8.65 2.86
CA LYS A 24 2.66 8.22 3.00
C LYS A 24 3.50 8.65 1.80
N PHE A 25 2.98 8.48 0.57
CA PHE A 25 3.66 8.99 -0.63
C PHE A 25 3.83 10.50 -0.62
N SER A 26 2.81 11.27 -0.23
CA SER A 26 2.94 12.73 -0.06
C SER A 26 4.05 13.10 0.93
N ASN A 27 4.10 12.40 2.07
CA ASN A 27 5.16 12.60 3.07
C ASN A 27 6.54 12.25 2.51
N GLY A 28 6.65 11.15 1.74
CA GLY A 28 7.88 10.75 1.07
C GLY A 28 8.40 11.80 0.09
N ILE A 29 7.52 12.47 -0.66
CA ILE A 29 7.86 13.59 -1.53
C ILE A 29 8.48 14.74 -0.74
N ILE A 30 7.87 15.11 0.39
CA ILE A 30 8.36 16.20 1.25
C ILE A 30 9.72 15.83 1.89
N ARG A 31 9.88 14.58 2.37
CA ARG A 31 11.12 14.10 2.98
C ARG A 31 12.30 14.09 2.01
N ASN A 32 12.03 13.88 0.72
CA ASN A 32 13.02 14.02 -0.36
C ASN A 32 13.29 15.47 -0.77
N ASN A 33 12.83 16.46 0.02
CA ASN A 33 13.01 17.89 -0.24
C ASN A 33 12.42 18.37 -1.58
N HIS A 34 11.33 17.76 -2.04
CA HIS A 34 10.61 18.20 -3.23
C HIS A 34 9.43 19.10 -2.87
N THR A 35 9.11 20.04 -3.78
CA THR A 35 7.91 20.88 -3.65
C THR A 35 6.70 20.06 -4.02
N LEU A 36 5.78 19.87 -3.07
CA LEU A 36 4.55 19.11 -3.25
C LEU A 36 3.34 20.01 -3.43
N LEU A 37 2.52 19.72 -4.43
CA LEU A 37 1.13 20.17 -4.51
C LEU A 37 0.22 18.94 -4.59
N GLU A 38 -0.79 18.87 -3.74
CA GLU A 38 -1.76 17.77 -3.72
C GLU A 38 -3.05 18.16 -4.46
N PHE A 39 -3.59 17.23 -5.26
CA PHE A 39 -4.85 17.40 -5.98
C PHE A 39 -5.75 16.18 -5.72
N SER A 40 -6.86 16.40 -4.99
CA SER A 40 -7.80 15.33 -4.65
C SER A 40 -9.00 15.32 -5.60
N ASP A 41 -9.06 14.35 -6.51
CA ASP A 41 -10.11 14.22 -7.50
C ASP A 41 -11.50 14.04 -6.89
N ARG A 42 -11.65 13.12 -5.94
CA ARG A 42 -12.94 12.76 -5.32
C ARG A 42 -13.43 13.77 -4.28
N ASP A 43 -12.55 14.58 -3.73
CA ASP A 43 -12.95 15.63 -2.80
C ASP A 43 -13.34 16.88 -3.58
N LEU A 44 -12.55 17.28 -4.59
CA LEU A 44 -12.82 18.46 -5.42
C LEU A 44 -14.10 18.36 -6.25
N ILE A 45 -14.41 17.19 -6.81
CA ILE A 45 -15.62 17.03 -7.64
C ILE A 45 -16.90 17.41 -6.89
N ARG A 46 -16.93 17.28 -5.57
CA ARG A 46 -18.08 17.67 -4.75
C ARG A 46 -18.31 19.17 -4.76
N TYR A 47 -17.26 19.97 -4.72
CA TYR A 47 -17.34 21.43 -4.82
C TYR A 47 -17.70 21.88 -6.23
N LEU A 48 -17.20 21.15 -7.24
CA LEU A 48 -17.37 21.48 -8.64
C LEU A 48 -18.71 21.02 -9.21
N SER A 49 -19.47 20.19 -8.50
CA SER A 49 -20.76 19.66 -8.93
C SER A 49 -21.90 20.53 -8.42
N PRO A 50 -22.38 21.52 -9.17
CA PRO A 50 -23.52 22.32 -8.75
C PRO A 50 -24.77 21.44 -8.67
N ILE A 51 -25.49 21.50 -7.55
CA ILE A 51 -26.76 20.79 -7.32
C ILE A 51 -26.63 19.25 -7.57
N GLY A 52 -25.45 18.67 -7.35
CA GLY A 52 -25.24 17.22 -7.52
C GLY A 52 -25.13 16.74 -8.97
N LEU A 53 -25.01 17.62 -9.95
CA LEU A 53 -24.83 17.27 -11.36
C LEU A 53 -23.39 16.75 -11.63
N ARG A 54 -23.17 15.45 -11.39
CA ARG A 54 -21.86 14.80 -11.49
C ARG A 54 -21.14 14.98 -12.82
N LEU A 55 -21.88 14.95 -13.95
CA LEU A 55 -21.29 15.14 -15.29
C LEU A 55 -20.67 16.52 -15.46
N VAL A 56 -21.34 17.57 -14.97
CA VAL A 56 -20.82 18.94 -15.00
C VAL A 56 -19.60 19.07 -14.09
N GLY A 57 -19.67 18.51 -12.91
CA GLY A 57 -18.54 18.46 -11.96
C GLY A 57 -17.32 17.76 -12.57
N ARG A 58 -17.53 16.68 -13.33
CA ARG A 58 -16.44 15.92 -13.95
C ARG A 58 -15.67 16.73 -14.99
N LYS A 59 -16.37 17.44 -15.88
CA LYS A 59 -15.72 18.34 -16.85
C LYS A 59 -14.95 19.48 -16.18
N LYS A 60 -15.54 20.10 -15.15
CA LYS A 60 -14.86 21.13 -14.37
C LYS A 60 -13.62 20.60 -13.64
N LEU A 61 -13.67 19.36 -13.15
CA LEU A 61 -12.52 18.71 -12.49
C LEU A 61 -11.34 18.56 -13.45
N GLN A 62 -11.59 18.08 -14.70
CA GLN A 62 -10.55 17.96 -15.72
C GLN A 62 -9.91 19.33 -15.98
N ARG A 63 -10.74 20.35 -16.23
CA ARG A 63 -10.25 21.71 -16.49
C ARG A 63 -9.43 22.25 -15.31
N GLN A 64 -9.90 22.05 -14.08
CA GLN A 64 -9.16 22.50 -12.91
C GLN A 64 -7.81 21.82 -12.78
N LEU A 65 -7.69 20.51 -13.12
CA LEU A 65 -6.39 19.82 -13.13
C LEU A 65 -5.45 20.44 -14.16
N ILE A 66 -5.93 20.73 -15.37
CA ILE A 66 -5.16 21.39 -16.44
C ILE A 66 -4.67 22.75 -15.96
N ASP A 67 -5.59 23.60 -15.46
CA ASP A 67 -5.25 24.93 -14.97
C ASP A 67 -4.23 24.87 -13.80
N THR A 68 -4.39 23.87 -12.92
CA THR A 68 -3.42 23.61 -11.83
C THR A 68 -2.04 23.28 -12.39
N CYS A 69 -1.94 22.40 -13.39
CA CYS A 69 -0.67 22.05 -14.03
C CYS A 69 -0.03 23.26 -14.71
N VAL A 70 -0.82 24.05 -15.45
CA VAL A 70 -0.33 25.27 -16.12
C VAL A 70 0.22 26.29 -15.11
N ASN A 71 -0.45 26.48 -13.99
CA ASN A 71 -0.04 27.42 -12.95
C ASN A 71 1.15 26.92 -12.13
N PHE A 72 1.14 25.63 -11.74
CA PHE A 72 2.18 25.06 -10.89
C PHE A 72 3.43 24.64 -11.64
N GLN A 73 3.32 24.29 -12.94
CA GLN A 73 4.43 23.83 -13.79
C GLN A 73 5.18 22.66 -13.13
N PRO A 74 4.52 21.51 -12.91
CA PRO A 74 5.17 20.36 -12.27
C PRO A 74 6.24 19.75 -13.18
N ASP A 75 7.31 19.22 -12.59
CA ASP A 75 8.27 18.35 -13.27
C ASP A 75 7.70 16.93 -13.39
N LEU A 76 6.97 16.49 -12.35
CA LEU A 76 6.34 15.17 -12.25
C LEU A 76 4.88 15.31 -11.81
N ILE A 77 3.99 14.63 -12.51
CA ILE A 77 2.63 14.31 -12.04
C ILE A 77 2.65 12.87 -11.54
N LEU A 78 2.47 12.70 -10.24
CA LEU A 78 2.36 11.40 -9.60
C LEU A 78 0.89 11.05 -9.40
N LEU A 79 0.37 10.11 -10.18
CA LEU A 79 -1.00 9.63 -10.08
C LEU A 79 -1.10 8.50 -9.05
N GLY A 80 -2.18 8.51 -8.25
CA GLY A 80 -2.53 7.41 -7.38
C GLY A 80 -3.95 6.91 -7.66
N HIS A 81 -4.75 6.70 -6.60
CA HIS A 81 -6.17 6.39 -6.72
C HIS A 81 -6.96 7.63 -7.18
N CYS A 82 -6.92 7.90 -8.49
CA CYS A 82 -7.52 9.08 -9.13
C CYS A 82 -8.39 8.70 -10.34
N GLU A 83 -9.34 7.81 -10.14
CA GLU A 83 -10.17 7.22 -11.20
C GLU A 83 -11.07 8.22 -11.92
N LEU A 84 -11.25 9.42 -11.37
CA LEU A 84 -12.05 10.47 -12.03
C LEU A 84 -11.26 11.28 -13.05
N ILE A 85 -9.93 11.15 -13.07
CA ILE A 85 -9.08 11.82 -14.05
C ILE A 85 -9.06 11.01 -15.34
N GLU A 86 -9.39 11.68 -16.45
CA GLU A 86 -9.52 11.08 -17.78
C GLU A 86 -8.17 11.07 -18.51
N ASN A 87 -7.93 10.06 -19.34
CA ASN A 87 -6.71 9.97 -20.14
C ASN A 87 -6.56 11.14 -21.13
N GLY A 88 -7.68 11.63 -21.70
CA GLY A 88 -7.66 12.81 -22.54
C GLY A 88 -7.13 14.06 -21.85
N THR A 89 -7.41 14.22 -20.55
CA THR A 89 -6.87 15.30 -19.72
C THR A 89 -5.36 15.23 -19.58
N LEU A 90 -4.81 14.02 -19.40
CA LEU A 90 -3.36 13.81 -19.29
C LEU A 90 -2.66 14.10 -20.63
N ASN A 91 -3.27 13.73 -21.75
CA ASN A 91 -2.77 14.07 -23.09
C ASN A 91 -2.75 15.60 -23.31
N GLU A 92 -3.83 16.30 -22.97
CA GLU A 92 -3.89 17.77 -23.07
C GLU A 92 -2.82 18.43 -22.18
N ILE A 93 -2.58 17.92 -20.98
CA ILE A 93 -1.51 18.41 -20.11
C ILE A 93 -0.13 18.19 -20.77
N ARG A 94 0.13 17.05 -21.42
CA ARG A 94 1.39 16.79 -22.12
C ARG A 94 1.61 17.73 -23.32
N GLU A 95 0.54 18.07 -24.03
CA GLU A 95 0.61 19.05 -25.11
C GLU A 95 0.98 20.44 -24.60
N LEU A 96 0.42 20.85 -23.46
CA LEU A 96 0.70 22.15 -22.83
C LEU A 96 2.05 22.20 -22.11
N LEU A 97 2.50 21.08 -21.56
CA LEU A 97 3.72 20.93 -20.78
C LEU A 97 4.55 19.73 -21.30
N PRO A 98 5.23 19.85 -22.45
CA PRO A 98 5.92 18.71 -23.09
C PRO A 98 7.05 18.09 -22.24
N HIS A 99 7.55 18.81 -21.24
CA HIS A 99 8.62 18.33 -20.33
C HIS A 99 8.11 17.50 -19.15
N VAL A 100 6.78 17.55 -18.89
CA VAL A 100 6.21 16.89 -17.71
C VAL A 100 6.30 15.37 -17.83
N LYS A 101 6.77 14.71 -16.78
CA LYS A 101 6.67 13.26 -16.63
C LYS A 101 5.42 12.90 -15.85
N ILE A 102 4.83 11.75 -16.19
CA ILE A 102 3.62 11.23 -15.52
C ILE A 102 3.90 9.81 -15.05
N ALA A 103 3.91 9.60 -13.75
CA ALA A 103 4.03 8.28 -13.12
C ALA A 103 2.72 7.90 -12.42
N HIS A 104 2.44 6.61 -12.31
CA HIS A 104 1.24 6.10 -11.65
C HIS A 104 1.60 5.00 -10.66
N TRP A 105 1.37 5.21 -9.36
CA TRP A 105 1.41 4.13 -8.37
C TRP A 105 0.03 3.49 -8.24
N PHE A 106 -0.01 2.15 -8.23
CA PHE A 106 -1.24 1.39 -8.18
C PHE A 106 -1.08 0.19 -7.23
N LEU A 107 -1.80 0.22 -6.11
CA LEU A 107 -1.65 -0.73 -5.01
C LEU A 107 -2.79 -1.77 -4.96
N ASP A 108 -3.76 -1.69 -5.87
CA ASP A 108 -4.86 -2.63 -5.93
C ASP A 108 -4.43 -3.97 -6.56
N ALA A 109 -5.06 -5.03 -6.11
CA ALA A 109 -4.72 -6.39 -6.50
C ALA A 109 -5.01 -6.69 -7.98
N LEU A 110 -4.04 -7.30 -8.68
CA LEU A 110 -4.16 -7.65 -10.11
C LEU A 110 -4.94 -8.96 -10.37
N TRP A 111 -5.29 -9.75 -9.37
CA TRP A 111 -6.24 -10.87 -9.57
C TRP A 111 -7.69 -10.40 -9.77
N ILE A 112 -7.96 -9.11 -9.68
CA ILE A 112 -9.25 -8.50 -9.95
C ILE A 112 -9.21 -7.94 -11.38
N GLN A 113 -9.97 -8.53 -12.28
CA GLN A 113 -9.98 -8.20 -13.71
C GLN A 113 -10.20 -6.70 -13.98
N HIS A 114 -11.12 -6.06 -13.26
CA HIS A 114 -11.38 -4.62 -13.38
C HIS A 114 -10.13 -3.75 -13.09
N ASN A 115 -9.25 -4.18 -12.20
CA ASN A 115 -8.00 -3.47 -11.92
C ASN A 115 -7.01 -3.57 -13.09
N ILE A 116 -6.93 -4.75 -13.73
CA ILE A 116 -6.13 -4.95 -14.95
C ILE A 116 -6.65 -4.02 -16.06
N GLU A 117 -7.96 -3.97 -16.30
CA GLU A 117 -8.58 -3.11 -17.33
C GLU A 117 -8.27 -1.63 -17.10
N ARG A 118 -8.33 -1.17 -15.84
CA ARG A 118 -7.99 0.22 -15.48
C ARG A 118 -6.53 0.55 -15.76
N LEU A 119 -5.61 -0.35 -15.40
CA LEU A 119 -4.18 -0.20 -15.68
C LEU A 119 -3.91 -0.23 -17.18
N GLN A 120 -4.47 -1.22 -17.88
CA GLN A 120 -4.31 -1.38 -19.32
C GLN A 120 -4.72 -0.09 -20.08
N ALA A 121 -5.83 0.53 -19.65
CA ALA A 121 -6.27 1.79 -20.22
C ALA A 121 -5.31 2.97 -19.90
N ARG A 122 -4.57 2.92 -18.79
CA ARG A 122 -3.67 4.00 -18.35
C ARG A 122 -2.29 3.93 -18.99
N ILE A 123 -1.80 2.74 -19.36
CA ILE A 123 -0.48 2.52 -19.94
C ILE A 123 -0.13 3.54 -21.06
N PRO A 124 -0.97 3.81 -22.08
CA PRO A 124 -0.57 4.67 -23.20
C PRO A 124 -0.34 6.14 -22.85
N VAL A 125 -0.72 6.58 -21.65
CA VAL A 125 -0.72 8.01 -21.28
C VAL A 125 0.20 8.34 -20.09
N VAL A 126 1.00 7.36 -19.62
CA VAL A 126 1.97 7.57 -18.53
C VAL A 126 3.37 7.11 -18.94
N ASP A 127 4.40 7.63 -18.29
CA ASP A 127 5.80 7.24 -18.52
C ASP A 127 6.18 5.99 -17.71
N ALA A 128 5.63 5.85 -16.49
CA ALA A 128 5.92 4.73 -15.62
C ALA A 128 4.69 4.33 -14.77
N ILE A 129 4.58 3.04 -14.47
CA ILE A 129 3.58 2.46 -13.55
C ILE A 129 4.32 1.66 -12.48
N PHE A 130 3.93 1.86 -11.23
CA PHE A 130 4.51 1.20 -10.06
C PHE A 130 3.43 0.37 -9.35
N LEU A 131 3.70 -0.92 -9.17
CA LEU A 131 2.73 -1.92 -8.73
C LEU A 131 3.23 -2.65 -7.48
N THR A 132 2.32 -3.06 -6.61
CA THR A 132 2.63 -3.91 -5.45
C THR A 132 2.53 -5.41 -5.74
N THR A 133 2.59 -5.78 -7.01
CA THR A 133 2.57 -7.17 -7.49
C THR A 133 3.71 -7.35 -8.45
N ASP A 134 4.57 -8.34 -8.20
CA ASP A 134 5.63 -8.71 -9.13
C ASP A 134 5.05 -9.41 -10.37
N GLN A 135 5.87 -9.49 -11.43
CA GLN A 135 5.51 -10.13 -12.69
C GLN A 135 4.25 -9.53 -13.35
N ALA A 136 3.99 -8.26 -13.12
CA ALA A 136 2.84 -7.56 -13.70
C ALA A 136 2.80 -7.62 -15.23
N ALA A 137 3.95 -7.72 -15.90
CA ALA A 137 4.06 -7.89 -17.35
C ALA A 137 3.32 -9.15 -17.87
N LYS A 138 3.10 -10.17 -17.03
CA LYS A 138 2.29 -11.34 -17.40
C LYS A 138 0.81 -11.04 -17.55
N TYR A 139 0.34 -9.99 -16.88
CA TYR A 139 -1.08 -9.62 -16.79
C TYR A 139 -1.41 -8.39 -17.63
N LEU A 140 -0.41 -7.56 -17.92
CA LEU A 140 -0.57 -6.31 -18.66
C LEU A 140 0.03 -6.45 -20.05
N LYS A 141 -0.80 -6.29 -21.07
CA LYS A 141 -0.35 -6.18 -22.45
C LYS A 141 0.09 -4.75 -22.70
N HIS A 142 1.34 -4.53 -23.05
CA HIS A 142 1.79 -3.20 -23.43
C HIS A 142 2.74 -3.26 -24.63
N GLU A 143 2.49 -2.40 -25.59
CA GLU A 143 3.33 -2.18 -26.79
C GLU A 143 3.90 -0.74 -26.77
N THR A 144 4.05 -0.18 -25.56
CA THR A 144 4.53 1.18 -25.36
C THR A 144 5.83 1.18 -24.59
N ASN A 145 6.54 2.33 -24.57
CA ASN A 145 7.76 2.53 -23.78
C ASN A 145 7.46 2.82 -22.30
N THR A 146 6.25 2.54 -21.82
CA THR A 146 5.89 2.73 -20.41
C THR A 146 6.60 1.73 -19.53
N MET A 147 7.38 2.20 -18.59
CA MET A 147 8.04 1.32 -17.60
C MET A 147 7.00 0.78 -16.61
N ILE A 148 7.10 -0.51 -16.29
CA ILE A 148 6.22 -1.17 -15.32
C ILE A 148 7.12 -1.85 -14.28
N GLU A 149 7.10 -1.31 -13.06
CA GLU A 149 8.01 -1.68 -11.99
C GLU A 149 7.27 -2.12 -10.72
N TYR A 150 7.89 -2.98 -9.95
CA TYR A 150 7.41 -3.39 -8.65
C TYR A 150 7.84 -2.39 -7.57
N ILE A 151 6.95 -2.11 -6.63
CA ILE A 151 7.24 -1.42 -5.37
C ILE A 151 6.52 -2.11 -4.20
N PRO A 152 7.12 -2.24 -3.02
CA PRO A 152 6.38 -2.65 -1.83
C PRO A 152 5.46 -1.52 -1.35
N ASN A 153 4.45 -1.85 -0.52
CA ASN A 153 3.68 -0.82 0.17
C ASN A 153 4.57 -0.07 1.16
N PRO A 154 4.52 1.28 1.17
CA PRO A 154 5.37 2.09 2.02
C PRO A 154 4.96 2.10 3.49
N ILE A 155 5.94 2.33 4.37
CA ILE A 155 5.71 2.94 5.68
C ILE A 155 6.09 4.43 5.66
N ASP A 156 5.53 5.17 6.60
CA ASP A 156 6.00 6.52 6.93
C ASP A 156 6.15 6.65 8.46
N PRO A 157 7.29 7.11 8.98
CA PRO A 157 7.55 7.14 10.42
C PRO A 157 6.63 8.10 11.20
N SER A 158 5.93 9.04 10.53
CA SER A 158 4.93 9.87 11.18
C SER A 158 3.57 9.19 11.32
N GLU A 159 3.30 8.18 10.50
CA GLU A 159 2.06 7.40 10.49
C GLU A 159 2.25 6.03 11.16
N ASP A 160 3.31 5.30 10.79
CA ASP A 160 3.69 3.99 11.34
C ASP A 160 4.70 4.20 12.47
N CYS A 161 4.26 4.80 13.57
CA CYS A 161 5.12 5.29 14.65
C CYS A 161 5.03 4.49 15.96
N LEU A 162 4.28 3.39 15.97
CA LEU A 162 4.28 2.46 17.10
C LEU A 162 5.57 1.63 17.07
N ASN A 163 5.93 1.08 18.23
CA ASN A 163 7.03 0.12 18.34
C ASN A 163 6.66 -0.98 19.33
N ASN A 164 5.73 -1.84 18.91
CA ASN A 164 5.23 -2.94 19.74
C ASN A 164 6.31 -3.99 20.06
N ALA A 165 7.41 -4.01 19.32
CA ALA A 165 8.53 -4.86 19.64
C ALA A 165 9.11 -4.60 21.05
N ASN A 166 8.99 -3.36 21.52
CA ASN A 166 9.51 -2.94 22.83
C ASN A 166 8.48 -3.00 23.96
N LEU A 167 7.26 -3.52 23.71
CA LEU A 167 6.20 -3.59 24.70
C LEU A 167 6.06 -5.00 25.29
N ASP A 168 5.66 -5.06 26.55
CA ASP A 168 5.46 -6.32 27.31
C ASP A 168 3.99 -6.69 27.45
N ASN A 169 3.09 -5.71 27.48
CA ASN A 169 1.70 -5.92 27.80
C ASN A 169 0.78 -5.60 26.61
N PHE A 170 -0.10 -6.54 26.28
CA PHE A 170 -1.03 -6.42 25.17
C PHE A 170 -2.43 -6.87 25.56
N GLU A 171 -3.45 -6.30 24.91
CA GLU A 171 -4.84 -6.75 25.05
C GLU A 171 -5.12 -7.95 24.12
N ASN A 172 -4.44 -8.02 22.97
CA ASN A 172 -4.60 -9.06 21.95
C ASN A 172 -3.28 -9.81 21.76
N ASP A 173 -3.30 -11.13 21.87
CA ASP A 173 -2.14 -11.97 21.61
C ASP A 173 -1.94 -12.17 20.10
N LEU A 174 -3.03 -12.35 19.37
CA LEU A 174 -3.05 -12.45 17.92
C LEU A 174 -4.09 -11.50 17.33
N LEU A 175 -3.72 -10.81 16.26
CA LEU A 175 -4.62 -9.94 15.50
C LEU A 175 -4.78 -10.46 14.07
N PHE A 176 -6.01 -10.46 13.57
CA PHE A 176 -6.31 -10.51 12.14
C PHE A 176 -7.26 -9.38 11.77
N CYS A 177 -6.84 -8.50 10.88
CA CYS A 177 -7.68 -7.47 10.28
C CYS A 177 -7.79 -7.70 8.78
N GLY A 178 -9.01 -7.82 8.26
CA GLY A 178 -9.20 -7.99 6.82
C GLY A 178 -10.65 -7.77 6.43
N LEU A 179 -10.86 -7.29 5.22
CA LEU A 179 -12.17 -7.27 4.59
C LEU A 179 -12.34 -8.56 3.79
N GLY A 180 -13.43 -9.26 3.99
CA GLY A 180 -13.73 -10.46 3.23
C GLY A 180 -15.21 -10.85 3.33
N ARG A 181 -15.65 -11.63 2.35
CA ARG A 181 -16.96 -12.25 2.33
C ARG A 181 -16.86 -13.67 2.95
N LYS A 182 -17.98 -14.25 3.32
CA LYS A 182 -18.01 -15.66 3.81
C LYS A 182 -17.48 -16.68 2.78
N SER A 183 -17.53 -16.33 1.50
CA SER A 183 -16.97 -17.14 0.41
C SER A 183 -15.45 -16.95 0.21
N ASP A 184 -14.83 -16.03 0.92
CA ASP A 184 -13.38 -15.79 0.89
C ASP A 184 -12.69 -16.92 1.69
N TYR A 185 -11.62 -17.53 1.13
CA TYR A 185 -10.89 -18.61 1.81
C TYR A 185 -10.38 -18.19 3.20
N ARG A 186 -10.02 -16.92 3.37
CA ARG A 186 -9.54 -16.36 4.63
C ARG A 186 -10.59 -16.49 5.74
N PHE A 187 -11.89 -16.47 5.38
CA PHE A 187 -12.97 -16.64 6.35
C PHE A 187 -12.90 -18.02 7.00
N ASN A 188 -12.75 -19.08 6.19
CA ASN A 188 -12.64 -20.45 6.69
C ASN A 188 -11.31 -20.63 7.45
N PHE A 189 -10.22 -20.19 6.87
CA PHE A 189 -8.89 -20.27 7.48
C PHE A 189 -8.86 -19.64 8.89
N VAL A 190 -9.36 -18.43 9.04
CA VAL A 190 -9.36 -17.71 10.33
C VAL A 190 -10.32 -18.37 11.33
N ASN A 191 -11.43 -18.96 10.87
CA ASN A 191 -12.34 -19.74 11.74
C ASN A 191 -11.69 -21.00 12.27
N GLU A 192 -11.09 -21.79 11.37
CA GLU A 192 -10.42 -23.04 11.71
C GLU A 192 -9.26 -22.76 12.68
N LEU A 193 -8.45 -21.74 12.40
CA LEU A 193 -7.38 -21.30 13.30
C LEU A 193 -7.90 -20.94 14.70
N ASP A 194 -9.04 -20.21 14.78
CA ASP A 194 -9.64 -19.86 16.07
C ASP A 194 -10.15 -21.07 16.85
N HIS A 195 -10.56 -22.13 16.13
CA HIS A 195 -10.99 -23.39 16.76
C HIS A 195 -9.85 -24.23 17.30
N ILE A 196 -8.70 -24.27 16.61
CA ILE A 196 -7.54 -25.07 17.01
C ILE A 196 -6.64 -24.37 18.02
N LEU A 197 -6.68 -23.02 18.09
CA LEU A 197 -5.89 -22.27 19.05
C LEU A 197 -6.37 -22.51 20.50
N PRO A 198 -5.47 -22.61 21.48
CA PRO A 198 -5.81 -22.65 22.89
C PRO A 198 -6.65 -21.43 23.30
N LYS A 199 -7.64 -21.64 24.20
CA LYS A 199 -8.51 -20.56 24.71
C LYS A 199 -7.76 -19.47 25.50
N SER A 200 -6.52 -19.73 25.88
CA SER A 200 -5.64 -18.73 26.49
C SER A 200 -5.12 -17.67 25.50
N ILE A 201 -5.16 -17.97 24.20
CA ILE A 201 -4.76 -17.01 23.12
C ILE A 201 -5.92 -16.06 22.84
N ARG A 202 -5.73 -14.80 23.14
CA ARG A 202 -6.71 -13.74 22.87
C ARG A 202 -6.65 -13.32 21.40
N PHE A 203 -7.43 -14.03 20.56
CA PHE A 203 -7.45 -13.78 19.12
C PHE A 203 -8.48 -12.72 18.74
N LYS A 204 -8.01 -11.53 18.32
CA LYS A 204 -8.82 -10.42 17.83
C LYS A 204 -9.02 -10.51 16.32
N LYS A 205 -10.27 -10.55 15.88
CA LYS A 205 -10.67 -10.63 14.46
C LYS A 205 -11.50 -9.40 14.10
N ILE A 206 -11.12 -8.67 13.02
CA ILE A 206 -11.76 -7.43 12.59
C ILE A 206 -12.07 -7.49 11.10
N GLY A 207 -13.25 -6.98 10.71
CA GLY A 207 -13.72 -6.99 9.32
C GLY A 207 -14.33 -8.31 8.86
N PHE A 208 -14.41 -9.31 9.75
CA PHE A 208 -15.02 -10.62 9.56
C PHE A 208 -16.07 -10.90 10.64
N TYR A 209 -16.91 -11.90 10.47
CA TYR A 209 -17.89 -12.39 11.48
C TYR A 209 -18.88 -11.33 11.96
N GLY A 210 -19.30 -10.42 11.08
CA GLY A 210 -20.21 -9.34 11.46
C GLY A 210 -19.56 -8.21 12.27
N GLN A 211 -18.27 -8.30 12.53
CA GLN A 211 -17.49 -7.19 13.09
C GLN A 211 -17.27 -6.13 12.01
N PRO A 212 -17.59 -4.85 12.26
CA PRO A 212 -17.36 -3.80 11.29
C PRO A 212 -15.87 -3.62 11.04
N PRO A 213 -15.46 -3.20 9.82
CA PRO A 213 -14.09 -2.80 9.56
C PRO A 213 -13.75 -1.53 10.36
N VAL A 214 -12.47 -1.39 10.71
CA VAL A 214 -11.92 -0.22 11.38
C VAL A 214 -10.86 0.44 10.52
N TRP A 215 -10.73 1.75 10.65
CA TRP A 215 -9.86 2.57 9.83
C TRP A 215 -9.15 3.62 10.68
N GLY A 216 -8.08 4.19 10.13
CA GLY A 216 -7.39 5.34 10.70
C GLY A 216 -6.98 5.14 12.16
N GLU A 217 -7.29 6.10 13.01
CA GLU A 217 -6.88 6.07 14.42
C GLU A 217 -7.48 4.90 15.21
N ALA A 218 -8.71 4.49 14.88
CA ALA A 218 -9.33 3.31 15.51
C ALA A 218 -8.55 2.02 15.18
N TYR A 219 -8.04 1.89 13.94
CA TYR A 219 -7.18 0.78 13.56
C TYR A 219 -5.82 0.86 14.26
N LYS A 220 -5.20 2.04 14.29
CA LYS A 220 -3.93 2.25 14.98
C LYS A 220 -4.01 1.92 16.47
N ASN A 221 -5.13 2.28 17.14
CA ASN A 221 -5.37 1.89 18.52
C ASN A 221 -5.47 0.36 18.72
N ILE A 222 -5.97 -0.38 17.73
CA ILE A 222 -5.96 -1.85 17.78
C ILE A 222 -4.56 -2.39 17.55
N LEU A 223 -3.82 -1.84 16.61
CA LEU A 223 -2.42 -2.21 16.38
C LEU A 223 -1.59 -2.04 17.65
N SER A 224 -1.70 -0.89 18.35
CA SER A 224 -0.94 -0.62 19.57
C SER A 224 -1.18 -1.60 20.71
N LYS A 225 -2.29 -2.34 20.68
CA LYS A 225 -2.70 -3.33 21.67
C LYS A 225 -2.43 -4.79 21.26
N SER A 226 -1.76 -5.00 20.14
CA SER A 226 -1.60 -6.33 19.54
C SER A 226 -0.17 -6.81 19.57
N LYS A 227 0.04 -8.01 20.09
CA LYS A 227 1.35 -8.64 20.29
C LYS A 227 1.90 -9.23 18.99
N MET A 228 1.07 -9.99 18.28
CA MET A 228 1.36 -10.69 17.04
C MET A 228 0.22 -10.48 16.05
N ALA A 229 0.48 -10.64 14.77
CA ALA A 229 -0.56 -10.52 13.75
C ALA A 229 -0.38 -11.48 12.58
N LEU A 230 -1.51 -11.93 12.03
CA LEU A 230 -1.57 -12.74 10.83
C LEU A 230 -1.88 -11.88 9.61
N ASN A 231 -1.08 -12.01 8.55
CA ASN A 231 -1.40 -11.48 7.23
C ASN A 231 -1.78 -12.61 6.28
N LEU A 232 -2.97 -12.52 5.70
CA LEU A 232 -3.44 -13.36 4.60
C LEU A 232 -3.89 -12.47 3.45
N ASN A 233 -3.30 -12.64 2.27
CA ASN A 233 -3.69 -11.91 1.07
C ASN A 233 -5.04 -12.42 0.55
N GLY A 234 -5.71 -11.66 -0.32
CA GLY A 234 -6.99 -12.06 -0.91
C GLY A 234 -6.88 -13.24 -1.88
N GLN A 235 -5.69 -13.47 -2.42
CA GLN A 235 -5.26 -14.63 -3.19
C GLN A 235 -4.02 -15.23 -2.52
N GLU A 236 -3.98 -16.55 -2.32
CA GLU A 236 -2.93 -17.20 -1.53
C GLU A 236 -1.54 -17.17 -2.17
N ASP A 237 -1.49 -17.47 -3.44
CA ASP A 237 -0.28 -17.76 -4.22
C ASP A 237 0.14 -16.63 -5.17
N TRP A 238 -0.33 -15.40 -4.89
CA TRP A 238 0.03 -14.26 -5.73
C TRP A 238 1.44 -13.76 -5.40
N PRO A 239 2.39 -13.82 -6.34
CA PRO A 239 3.79 -13.57 -6.06
C PRO A 239 4.05 -12.12 -5.65
N LEU A 240 4.82 -11.95 -4.57
CA LEU A 240 5.27 -10.68 -4.02
C LEU A 240 4.16 -9.61 -3.85
N TYR A 241 2.90 -10.01 -3.68
CA TYR A 241 1.86 -9.03 -3.40
C TYR A 241 2.07 -8.38 -2.03
N SER A 242 2.65 -7.19 -2.05
CA SER A 242 2.82 -6.37 -0.86
C SER A 242 1.50 -5.67 -0.50
N SER A 243 0.81 -6.18 0.51
CA SER A 243 -0.40 -5.51 1.01
C SER A 243 -0.05 -4.36 1.97
N ASP A 244 -0.87 -3.33 2.01
CA ASP A 244 -0.74 -2.22 2.99
C ASP A 244 -0.73 -2.73 4.44
N ARG A 245 -1.40 -3.86 4.71
CA ARG A 245 -1.41 -4.51 6.02
C ARG A 245 -0.03 -4.99 6.45
N ILE A 246 0.77 -5.60 5.56
CA ILE A 246 2.14 -6.04 5.90
C ILE A 246 2.95 -4.82 6.34
N ALA A 247 2.91 -3.73 5.58
CA ALA A 247 3.60 -2.49 5.92
C ALA A 247 3.15 -1.94 7.28
N GLN A 248 1.84 -1.87 7.53
CA GLN A 248 1.29 -1.38 8.79
C GLN A 248 1.64 -2.27 9.99
N LEU A 249 1.66 -3.59 9.84
CA LEU A 249 2.01 -4.51 10.92
C LEU A 249 3.50 -4.43 11.26
N MET A 250 4.35 -4.61 10.26
CA MET A 250 5.80 -4.61 10.47
C MET A 250 6.34 -3.22 10.78
N GLY A 251 5.84 -2.18 10.11
CA GLY A 251 6.20 -0.78 10.37
C GLY A 251 5.81 -0.28 11.77
N ASN A 252 4.92 -0.98 12.45
CA ASN A 252 4.55 -0.71 13.84
C ASN A 252 5.15 -1.72 14.85
N GLY A 253 6.09 -2.56 14.42
CA GLY A 253 6.83 -3.47 15.31
C GLY A 253 6.00 -4.64 15.83
N ILE A 254 5.01 -5.10 15.09
CA ILE A 254 4.18 -6.26 15.45
C ILE A 254 4.79 -7.52 14.81
N LEU A 255 5.02 -8.58 15.59
CA LEU A 255 5.46 -9.85 15.03
C LEU A 255 4.43 -10.35 14.00
N THR A 256 4.85 -10.47 12.75
CA THR A 256 3.94 -10.74 11.65
C THR A 256 4.14 -12.15 11.08
N PHE A 257 3.03 -12.90 10.97
CA PHE A 257 3.01 -14.19 10.29
C PHE A 257 2.59 -14.00 8.84
N LEU A 258 3.38 -14.55 7.92
CA LEU A 258 3.20 -14.47 6.47
C LEU A 258 3.09 -15.88 5.88
N TRP A 259 2.25 -16.06 4.88
CA TRP A 259 2.15 -17.32 4.16
C TRP A 259 3.31 -17.44 3.15
N ASN A 260 3.99 -18.60 3.15
CA ASN A 260 5.12 -18.85 2.24
C ASN A 260 4.76 -18.76 0.76
N LYS A 261 3.52 -19.12 0.38
CA LYS A 261 3.05 -19.11 -1.01
C LYS A 261 3.14 -17.74 -1.70
N GLY A 262 3.16 -16.64 -0.93
CA GLY A 262 3.28 -15.28 -1.47
C GLY A 262 4.69 -14.84 -1.83
N GLU A 263 5.70 -15.70 -1.65
CA GLU A 263 7.13 -15.45 -1.98
C GLU A 263 7.75 -14.21 -1.33
N MET A 264 7.11 -13.64 -0.29
CA MET A 264 7.60 -12.42 0.37
C MET A 264 8.99 -12.56 1.01
N LYS A 265 9.49 -13.79 1.20
CA LYS A 265 10.86 -14.06 1.67
C LYS A 265 11.95 -13.44 0.79
N LYS A 266 11.69 -13.20 -0.48
CA LYS A 266 12.64 -12.56 -1.40
C LYS A 266 13.02 -11.15 -0.95
N ILE A 267 12.09 -10.42 -0.33
CA ILE A 267 12.30 -9.04 0.12
C ILE A 267 12.16 -8.87 1.64
N ILE A 268 11.59 -9.85 2.35
CA ILE A 268 11.45 -9.90 3.80
C ILE A 268 11.98 -11.25 4.29
N PRO A 269 13.26 -11.38 4.60
CA PRO A 269 13.86 -12.65 5.11
C PRO A 269 13.24 -13.16 6.42
N ASP A 270 13.44 -14.45 6.72
CA ASP A 270 12.87 -15.17 7.88
C ASP A 270 13.20 -14.56 9.25
N ASN A 271 14.29 -13.80 9.35
CA ASN A 271 14.66 -13.11 10.59
C ASN A 271 13.89 -11.81 10.85
N HIS A 272 13.02 -11.40 9.92
CA HIS A 272 12.22 -10.17 9.99
C HIS A 272 10.72 -10.41 10.12
N ALA A 273 10.26 -11.60 9.72
CA ALA A 273 8.88 -12.06 9.84
C ALA A 273 8.86 -13.57 10.03
N LEU A 274 7.72 -14.15 10.40
CA LEU A 274 7.56 -15.59 10.54
C LEU A 274 6.71 -16.13 9.38
N TYR A 275 7.22 -17.14 8.73
CA TYR A 275 6.54 -17.80 7.61
C TYR A 275 5.94 -19.12 8.03
N PHE A 276 4.89 -19.56 7.35
CA PHE A 276 4.24 -20.84 7.57
C PHE A 276 3.72 -21.43 6.25
N ASP A 277 3.64 -22.75 6.18
CA ASP A 277 3.12 -23.50 5.04
C ASP A 277 1.80 -24.20 5.35
N THR A 278 1.51 -24.45 6.63
CA THR A 278 0.25 -25.07 7.06
C THR A 278 -0.35 -24.32 8.25
N GLN A 279 -1.62 -24.59 8.50
CA GLN A 279 -2.33 -23.99 9.62
C GLN A 279 -1.88 -24.54 10.97
N GLU A 280 -1.48 -25.82 11.00
CA GLU A 280 -0.91 -26.48 12.17
C GLU A 280 0.42 -25.84 12.55
N GLU A 281 1.31 -25.64 11.57
CA GLU A 281 2.60 -24.96 11.79
C GLU A 281 2.40 -23.53 12.32
N LEU A 282 1.41 -22.80 11.75
CA LEU A 282 1.05 -21.48 12.23
C LEU A 282 0.59 -21.52 13.69
N CYS A 283 -0.26 -22.48 14.04
CA CYS A 283 -0.77 -22.67 15.41
C CYS A 283 0.40 -22.91 16.39
N GLU A 284 1.32 -23.83 16.07
CA GLU A 284 2.51 -24.12 16.87
C GLU A 284 3.37 -22.87 17.07
N LYS A 285 3.65 -22.11 16.01
CA LYS A 285 4.40 -20.86 16.09
C LYS A 285 3.71 -19.80 16.95
N ILE A 286 2.40 -19.64 16.84
CA ILE A 286 1.64 -18.70 17.67
C ILE A 286 1.77 -19.09 19.16
N ILE A 287 1.58 -20.35 19.50
CA ILE A 287 1.70 -20.86 20.87
C ILE A 287 3.12 -20.64 21.39
N TYR A 288 4.13 -20.94 20.59
CA TYR A 288 5.53 -20.74 20.95
C TYR A 288 5.83 -19.28 21.28
N PHE A 289 5.55 -18.36 20.35
CA PHE A 289 5.85 -16.93 20.52
C PHE A 289 4.92 -16.21 21.51
N HIS A 290 3.79 -16.83 21.87
CA HIS A 290 2.99 -16.33 22.98
C HIS A 290 3.74 -16.41 24.32
N THR A 291 4.58 -17.43 24.54
CA THR A 291 5.34 -17.69 25.76
C THR A 291 6.82 -17.28 25.68
N HIS A 292 7.39 -17.17 24.48
CA HIS A 292 8.81 -16.81 24.25
C HIS A 292 8.94 -15.33 23.84
N ASP A 293 8.66 -14.44 24.79
CA ASP A 293 8.49 -13.01 24.49
C ASP A 293 9.79 -12.34 24.03
N GLU A 294 10.96 -12.72 24.55
CA GLU A 294 12.24 -12.14 24.13
C GLU A 294 12.58 -12.47 22.66
N GLU A 295 12.27 -13.68 22.21
CA GLU A 295 12.45 -14.05 20.81
C GLU A 295 11.44 -13.33 19.91
N ARG A 296 10.18 -13.20 20.37
CA ARG A 296 9.16 -12.40 19.71
C ARG A 296 9.64 -10.96 19.49
N LYS A 297 10.12 -10.31 20.55
CA LYS A 297 10.64 -8.93 20.52
C LYS A 297 11.77 -8.79 19.50
N LYS A 298 12.72 -9.74 19.52
CA LYS A 298 13.88 -9.73 18.62
C LYS A 298 13.46 -9.74 17.15
N ILE A 299 12.55 -10.65 16.75
CA ILE A 299 12.08 -10.75 15.36
C ILE A 299 11.22 -9.56 15.00
N ALA A 300 10.32 -9.12 15.88
CA ALA A 300 9.47 -7.96 15.65
C ALA A 300 10.27 -6.67 15.49
N ALA A 301 11.32 -6.47 16.32
CA ALA A 301 12.24 -5.35 16.20
C ALA A 301 13.04 -5.40 14.89
N SER A 302 13.51 -6.59 14.51
CA SER A 302 14.21 -6.80 13.25
C SER A 302 13.31 -6.46 12.06
N GLY A 303 12.04 -6.89 12.07
CA GLY A 303 11.05 -6.55 11.05
C GLY A 303 10.73 -5.05 10.99
N TYR A 304 10.58 -4.40 12.15
CA TYR A 304 10.41 -2.96 12.25
C TYR A 304 11.56 -2.20 11.58
N HIS A 305 12.80 -2.53 11.96
CA HIS A 305 13.99 -1.88 11.38
C HIS A 305 14.12 -2.16 9.89
N HIS A 306 13.85 -3.39 9.45
CA HIS A 306 13.87 -3.74 8.04
C HIS A 306 12.90 -2.89 7.21
N TYR A 307 11.64 -2.73 7.66
CA TYR A 307 10.66 -1.92 6.97
C TYR A 307 11.02 -0.43 6.96
N HIS A 308 11.46 0.11 8.09
CA HIS A 308 11.85 1.52 8.19
C HIS A 308 13.10 1.85 7.36
N SER A 309 14.06 0.93 7.29
CA SER A 309 15.30 1.13 6.53
C SER A 309 15.12 0.96 5.02
N HIS A 310 14.29 -0.01 4.59
CA HIS A 310 14.24 -0.38 3.18
C HIS A 310 12.95 0.02 2.48
N PHE A 311 11.80 0.09 3.17
CA PHE A 311 10.48 0.32 2.55
C PHE A 311 9.81 1.61 3.02
N SER A 312 10.61 2.61 3.41
CA SER A 312 10.07 3.93 3.73
C SER A 312 9.51 4.63 2.48
N ALA A 313 8.49 5.44 2.68
CA ALA A 313 7.89 6.23 1.59
C ALA A 313 8.91 7.16 0.93
N GLU A 314 9.90 7.65 1.68
CA GLU A 314 11.02 8.43 1.17
C GLU A 314 11.81 7.64 0.11
N ARG A 315 12.26 6.43 0.44
CA ARG A 315 13.01 5.56 -0.49
C ARG A 315 12.18 5.15 -1.71
N ILE A 316 10.90 4.82 -1.51
CA ILE A 316 10.02 4.43 -2.62
C ILE A 316 9.75 5.62 -3.55
N ILE A 317 9.56 6.83 -3.04
CA ILE A 317 9.42 8.03 -3.87
C ILE A 317 10.72 8.32 -4.63
N GLN A 318 11.87 8.15 -3.99
CA GLN A 318 13.17 8.31 -4.66
C GLN A 318 13.28 7.33 -5.84
N TYR A 319 12.99 6.06 -5.62
CA TYR A 319 12.95 5.05 -6.68
C TYR A 319 11.98 5.39 -7.81
N ILE A 320 10.76 5.85 -7.49
CA ILE A 320 9.77 6.28 -8.48
C ILE A 320 10.32 7.42 -9.36
N ILE A 321 11.00 8.39 -8.75
CA ILE A 321 11.59 9.52 -9.48
C ILE A 321 12.73 9.05 -10.38
N GLU A 322 13.68 8.32 -9.83
CA GLU A 322 14.85 7.83 -10.57
C GLU A 322 14.44 6.99 -11.77
N THR A 323 13.53 6.05 -11.58
CA THR A 323 12.99 5.21 -12.65
C THR A 323 12.23 6.03 -13.68
N THR A 324 11.31 6.92 -13.27
CA THR A 324 10.49 7.70 -14.21
C THR A 324 11.33 8.63 -15.09
N PHE A 325 12.40 9.20 -14.53
CA PHE A 325 13.33 10.09 -15.24
C PHE A 325 14.52 9.36 -15.84
N GLN A 326 14.61 8.03 -15.70
CA GLN A 326 15.73 7.20 -16.17
C GLN A 326 17.07 7.70 -15.63
N LEU A 327 17.10 8.08 -14.36
CA LEU A 327 18.29 8.49 -13.65
C LEU A 327 19.04 7.26 -13.11
N PRO A 328 20.36 7.37 -12.87
CA PRO A 328 21.06 6.34 -12.11
C PRO A 328 20.42 6.13 -10.74
N LEU A 329 20.24 4.88 -10.34
CA LEU A 329 19.73 4.57 -9.00
C LEU A 329 20.78 4.98 -7.95
N THR A 330 20.34 5.70 -6.93
CA THR A 330 21.22 6.21 -5.87
C THR A 330 21.33 5.26 -4.68
N ASP A 331 20.52 4.21 -4.66
CA ASP A 331 20.43 3.25 -3.56
C ASP A 331 20.25 1.82 -4.08
N ASP A 332 20.55 0.84 -3.22
CA ASP A 332 20.33 -0.58 -3.48
C ASP A 332 18.91 -0.95 -3.01
N TYR A 333 17.97 -1.01 -3.95
CA TYR A 333 16.57 -1.27 -3.66
C TYR A 333 16.32 -2.78 -3.63
N LEU A 334 16.02 -3.33 -2.45
CA LEU A 334 15.82 -4.78 -2.24
C LEU A 334 14.72 -5.41 -3.11
N TRP A 335 13.81 -4.60 -3.61
CA TRP A 335 12.71 -5.05 -4.48
C TRP A 335 13.01 -4.96 -5.96
N GLN A 336 14.16 -4.43 -6.32
CA GLN A 336 14.62 -4.40 -7.70
C GLN A 336 15.00 -5.82 -8.12
N GLY A 337 14.08 -6.51 -8.79
CA GLY A 337 14.35 -7.76 -9.46
C GLY A 337 15.07 -7.54 -10.79
N GLU A 338 15.41 -8.62 -11.50
CA GLU A 338 15.83 -8.53 -12.90
C GLU A 338 14.71 -7.82 -13.66
N SER A 339 15.06 -6.66 -14.24
CA SER A 339 14.12 -5.82 -14.99
C SER A 339 13.45 -6.67 -16.06
N TYR A 340 12.14 -6.74 -16.04
CA TYR A 340 11.39 -7.34 -17.13
C TYR A 340 11.33 -6.32 -18.28
N VAL A 341 12.36 -6.37 -19.14
CA VAL A 341 12.38 -5.67 -20.43
C VAL A 341 11.48 -6.40 -21.41
#